data_b8a434dec1d2fb43416216097b9b020d
#
_entry.id   b8a434dec1d2fb43416216097b9b020d
#
_cell.length_a   1.000
_cell.length_b   1.000
_cell.length_c   1.000
_cell.angle_alpha   90.00
_cell.angle_beta   90.00
_cell.angle_gamma   90.00
#
_symmetry.space_group_name_H-M   'P 1'
#
loop_
_entity.id
_entity.type
_entity.pdbx_description
1 polymer ?
#
loop_
_entity_poly.entity_id
_entity_poly.type
_entity_poly.pdbx_seq_one_letter_code
_entity_poly.pdbx_strand_id
1 'polypeptide(L)'
;MEKAFDQYEVWFVTGAQLLYGGDAVIAVDAHSNEMVKGLNDSGKLPVKVVYKGTVNSSKEVTATFKAANNDDKCIGVITWMHTFSPAKNVDSRFAGTEEAITTLPYTVQQGIPWETMDMDFMNLNQSAHGDREFGHIVTRMRKNRKVVVGHWQDEKAQNQIAAWMRVAAAWADAQDMLIIRFGDQMNNVAVTDGDKGQRRTSIGAIMWTTIPSMM
;
A
#
# COMPACT_ATOMS: atom_id res chain seq x y z
N MET A 1 15.46 6.81 19.55
CA MET A 1 15.13 5.38 19.42
C MET A 1 14.75 5.17 17.97
N GLU A 2 15.52 4.42 17.18
CA GLU A 2 15.13 4.05 15.82
C GLU A 2 13.80 3.31 15.89
N LYS A 3 12.86 3.68 15.02
CA LYS A 3 11.60 2.94 14.91
C LYS A 3 11.89 1.63 14.20
N ALA A 4 11.24 0.56 14.62
CA ALA A 4 11.46 -0.80 14.10
C ALA A 4 11.29 -0.95 12.56
N PHE A 5 10.73 0.08 11.90
CA PHE A 5 10.43 0.06 10.46
C PHE A 5 10.97 1.27 9.70
N ASP A 6 11.98 1.98 10.28
CA ASP A 6 12.56 3.18 9.65
C ASP A 6 13.26 2.91 8.30
N GLN A 7 13.62 1.63 8.03
CA GLN A 7 14.16 1.20 6.74
C GLN A 7 13.12 1.15 5.61
N TYR A 8 11.83 1.12 5.94
CA TYR A 8 10.75 0.95 4.98
C TYR A 8 10.01 2.25 4.67
N GLU A 9 9.41 2.28 3.48
CA GLU A 9 8.50 3.33 3.03
C GLU A 9 7.22 2.73 2.47
N VAL A 10 6.10 3.42 2.67
CA VAL A 10 4.86 3.16 1.94
C VAL A 10 4.65 4.33 0.98
N TRP A 11 4.48 4.03 -0.29
CA TRP A 11 4.27 5.05 -1.30
C TRP A 11 2.81 5.46 -1.37
N PHE A 12 2.55 6.76 -1.52
CA PHE A 12 1.22 7.31 -1.76
C PHE A 12 1.17 7.81 -3.20
N VAL A 13 0.25 7.26 -4.00
CA VAL A 13 0.08 7.57 -5.42
C VAL A 13 -1.36 8.01 -5.66
N THR A 14 -1.53 9.18 -6.24
CA THR A 14 -2.87 9.72 -6.54
C THR A 14 -3.19 9.53 -8.01
N GLY A 15 -4.38 9.02 -8.29
CA GLY A 15 -4.93 8.95 -9.64
C GLY A 15 -5.81 10.16 -9.93
N ALA A 16 -5.61 10.79 -11.08
CA ALA A 16 -6.47 11.88 -11.57
C ALA A 16 -6.63 11.80 -13.08
N GLN A 17 -7.65 12.47 -13.61
CA GLN A 17 -7.84 12.65 -15.04
C GLN A 17 -7.56 14.09 -15.44
N LEU A 18 -6.92 14.27 -16.61
CA LEU A 18 -6.67 15.58 -17.21
C LEU A 18 -7.95 16.27 -17.73
N LEU A 19 -9.07 15.57 -17.73
CA LEU A 19 -10.36 16.07 -18.22
C LEU A 19 -10.80 17.38 -17.54
N TYR A 20 -10.39 17.56 -16.29
CA TYR A 20 -10.78 18.73 -15.47
C TYR A 20 -9.79 19.90 -15.56
N GLY A 21 -8.80 19.84 -16.46
CA GLY A 21 -7.81 20.89 -16.67
C GLY A 21 -6.57 20.80 -15.77
N GLY A 22 -5.57 21.64 -16.09
CA GLY A 22 -4.29 21.64 -15.39
C GLY A 22 -4.40 22.12 -13.94
N ASP A 23 -5.26 23.09 -13.66
CA ASP A 23 -5.46 23.65 -12.31
C ASP A 23 -6.00 22.59 -11.34
N ALA A 24 -6.86 21.69 -11.83
CA ALA A 24 -7.36 20.57 -11.03
C ALA A 24 -6.22 19.62 -10.62
N VAL A 25 -5.25 19.35 -11.50
CA VAL A 25 -4.10 18.49 -11.17
C VAL A 25 -3.22 19.13 -10.10
N ILE A 26 -3.02 20.47 -10.17
CA ILE A 26 -2.27 21.21 -9.15
C ILE A 26 -2.96 21.12 -7.79
N ALA A 27 -4.29 21.27 -7.76
CA ALA A 27 -5.09 21.13 -6.53
C ALA A 27 -4.99 19.69 -5.99
N VAL A 28 -5.06 18.69 -6.85
CA VAL A 28 -4.89 17.26 -6.48
C VAL A 28 -3.54 16.99 -5.82
N ASP A 29 -2.46 17.54 -6.38
CA ASP A 29 -1.11 17.42 -5.80
C ASP A 29 -1.02 18.09 -4.42
N ALA A 30 -1.58 19.29 -4.28
CA ALA A 30 -1.61 20.01 -3.01
C ALA A 30 -2.36 19.21 -1.93
N HIS A 31 -3.55 18.71 -2.25
CA HIS A 31 -4.36 17.88 -1.36
C HIS A 31 -3.66 16.57 -0.98
N SER A 32 -3.00 15.92 -1.94
CA SER A 32 -2.26 14.69 -1.69
C SER A 32 -1.08 14.91 -0.72
N ASN A 33 -0.36 16.01 -0.89
CA ASN A 33 0.72 16.39 0.01
C ASN A 33 0.21 16.71 1.42
N GLU A 34 -0.94 17.41 1.54
CA GLU A 34 -1.58 17.67 2.82
C GLU A 34 -1.94 16.37 3.55
N MET A 35 -2.58 15.43 2.83
CA MET A 35 -2.95 14.13 3.39
C MET A 35 -1.72 13.33 3.85
N VAL A 36 -0.70 13.25 3.00
CA VAL A 36 0.55 12.52 3.33
C VAL A 36 1.25 13.15 4.54
N LYS A 37 1.33 14.48 4.58
CA LYS A 37 1.88 15.18 5.73
C LYS A 37 1.09 14.88 7.00
N GLY A 38 -0.24 15.02 6.95
CA GLY A 38 -1.11 14.78 8.11
C GLY A 38 -1.09 13.33 8.58
N LEU A 39 -1.04 12.36 7.68
CA LEU A 39 -0.89 10.95 8.01
C LEU A 39 0.43 10.69 8.75
N ASN A 40 1.54 11.23 8.29
CA ASN A 40 2.84 11.12 8.96
C ASN A 40 2.85 11.83 10.33
N ASP A 41 2.27 13.03 10.40
CA ASP A 41 2.22 13.84 11.62
C ASP A 41 1.29 13.25 12.69
N SER A 42 0.37 12.35 12.30
CA SER A 42 -0.56 11.68 13.23
C SER A 42 0.14 10.85 14.31
N GLY A 43 1.38 10.42 14.06
CA GLY A 43 2.15 9.55 14.94
C GLY A 43 1.60 8.12 15.08
N LYS A 44 0.54 7.77 14.36
CA LYS A 44 -0.12 6.44 14.43
C LYS A 44 0.44 5.44 13.43
N LEU A 45 1.03 5.91 12.34
CA LEU A 45 1.55 5.05 11.30
C LEU A 45 2.94 4.51 11.66
N PRO A 46 3.17 3.20 11.56
CA PRO A 46 4.45 2.59 11.89
C PRO A 46 5.52 2.80 10.82
N VAL A 47 5.13 3.07 9.58
CA VAL A 47 6.00 3.26 8.42
C VAL A 47 5.75 4.63 7.83
N LYS A 48 6.81 5.27 7.33
CA LYS A 48 6.72 6.58 6.67
C LYS A 48 5.95 6.48 5.35
N VAL A 49 5.01 7.40 5.15
CA VAL A 49 4.32 7.57 3.87
C VAL A 49 5.06 8.58 3.02
N VAL A 50 5.34 8.24 1.75
CA VAL A 50 6.04 9.11 0.80
C VAL A 50 5.17 9.35 -0.42
N TYR A 51 4.87 10.62 -0.70
CA TYR A 51 4.12 10.99 -1.90
C TYR A 51 4.98 10.80 -3.16
N LYS A 52 4.45 10.10 -4.15
CA LYS A 52 5.14 9.79 -5.42
C LYS A 52 4.51 10.45 -6.64
N GLY A 53 3.55 11.34 -6.41
CA GLY A 53 2.93 12.16 -7.45
C GLY A 53 1.56 11.69 -7.89
N THR A 54 0.95 12.51 -8.73
CA THR A 54 -0.32 12.23 -9.39
C THR A 54 -0.07 11.58 -10.75
N VAL A 55 -0.73 10.46 -11.00
CA VAL A 55 -0.65 9.72 -12.27
C VAL A 55 -1.94 9.87 -13.08
N ASN A 56 -1.81 10.14 -14.37
CA ASN A 56 -2.97 10.38 -15.25
C ASN A 56 -2.88 9.63 -16.60
N SER A 57 -1.78 8.93 -16.86
CA SER A 57 -1.55 8.19 -18.09
C SER A 57 -1.01 6.78 -17.84
N SER A 58 -1.23 5.86 -18.79
CA SER A 58 -0.67 4.49 -18.73
C SER A 58 0.85 4.48 -18.56
N LYS A 59 1.54 5.44 -19.16
CA LYS A 59 3.00 5.54 -19.07
C LYS A 59 3.43 5.88 -17.65
N GLU A 60 2.79 6.87 -17.02
CA GLU A 60 3.10 7.28 -15.64
C GLU A 60 2.73 6.19 -14.64
N VAL A 61 1.53 5.60 -14.75
CA VAL A 61 1.13 4.47 -13.92
C VAL A 61 2.16 3.35 -14.00
N THR A 62 2.51 2.92 -15.23
CA THR A 62 3.51 1.85 -15.43
C THR A 62 4.87 2.20 -14.84
N ALA A 63 5.34 3.43 -15.05
CA ALA A 63 6.63 3.88 -14.53
C ALA A 63 6.66 3.90 -13.00
N THR A 64 5.61 4.43 -12.37
CA THR A 64 5.50 4.53 -10.91
C THR A 64 5.46 3.15 -10.24
N PHE A 65 4.62 2.24 -10.73
CA PHE A 65 4.55 0.90 -10.14
C PHE A 65 5.77 0.03 -10.45
N LYS A 66 6.41 0.22 -11.62
CA LYS A 66 7.69 -0.42 -11.88
C LYS A 66 8.79 0.10 -10.95
N ALA A 67 8.79 1.38 -10.65
CA ALA A 67 9.72 1.96 -9.68
C ALA A 67 9.45 1.42 -8.27
N ALA A 68 8.17 1.34 -7.85
CA ALA A 68 7.80 0.75 -6.55
C ALA A 68 8.28 -0.69 -6.41
N ASN A 69 8.12 -1.51 -7.46
CA ASN A 69 8.55 -2.91 -7.45
C ASN A 69 10.08 -3.10 -7.41
N ASN A 70 10.84 -2.09 -7.81
CA ASN A 70 12.29 -2.15 -7.84
C ASN A 70 12.96 -1.37 -6.69
N ASP A 71 12.18 -0.83 -5.78
CA ASP A 71 12.68 -0.08 -4.61
C ASP A 71 12.57 -0.95 -3.37
N ASP A 72 13.68 -1.43 -2.84
CA ASP A 72 13.77 -2.31 -1.66
C ASP A 72 13.17 -1.67 -0.39
N LYS A 73 13.00 -0.35 -0.36
CA LYS A 73 12.36 0.34 0.76
C LYS A 73 10.84 0.37 0.64
N CYS A 74 10.30 0.26 -0.58
CA CYS A 74 8.88 0.33 -0.83
C CYS A 74 8.20 -1.00 -0.50
N ILE A 75 7.52 -1.06 0.65
CA ILE A 75 6.81 -2.26 1.09
C ILE A 75 5.32 -2.26 0.73
N GLY A 76 4.83 -1.21 0.08
CA GLY A 76 3.44 -1.14 -0.34
C GLY A 76 3.05 0.23 -0.89
N VAL A 77 1.91 0.26 -1.56
CA VAL A 77 1.40 1.47 -2.19
C VAL A 77 -0.03 1.76 -1.73
N ILE A 78 -0.23 2.96 -1.21
CA ILE A 78 -1.56 3.54 -0.98
C ILE A 78 -1.97 4.24 -2.27
N THR A 79 -3.11 3.87 -2.83
CA THR A 79 -3.67 4.52 -4.00
C THR A 79 -4.92 5.30 -3.61
N TRP A 80 -5.04 6.50 -4.12
CA TRP A 80 -6.18 7.37 -3.91
C TRP A 80 -6.64 7.99 -5.24
N MET A 81 -7.93 7.86 -5.55
CA MET A 81 -8.53 8.43 -6.73
C MET A 81 -9.25 9.71 -6.34
N HIS A 82 -8.59 10.86 -6.48
CA HIS A 82 -9.15 12.13 -6.00
C HIS A 82 -10.26 12.68 -6.89
N THR A 83 -10.00 12.66 -8.21
CA THR A 83 -11.00 12.97 -9.22
C THR A 83 -11.56 11.67 -9.80
N PHE A 84 -11.99 11.68 -11.05
CA PHE A 84 -12.29 10.43 -11.73
C PHE A 84 -10.99 9.61 -11.96
N SER A 85 -11.10 8.29 -12.00
CA SER A 85 -9.93 7.41 -11.99
C SER A 85 -9.28 7.24 -13.37
N PRO A 86 -7.95 7.16 -13.46
CA PRO A 86 -7.25 6.68 -14.65
C PRO A 86 -7.24 5.15 -14.72
N ALA A 87 -8.19 4.44 -14.09
CA ALA A 87 -8.19 2.99 -13.93
C ALA A 87 -8.06 2.20 -15.23
N LYS A 88 -8.60 2.73 -16.34
CA LYS A 88 -8.43 2.14 -17.66
C LYS A 88 -6.96 2.01 -18.08
N ASN A 89 -6.09 2.83 -17.50
CA ASN A 89 -4.65 2.86 -17.78
C ASN A 89 -3.86 1.86 -16.93
N VAL A 90 -4.51 1.23 -15.94
CA VAL A 90 -3.91 0.19 -15.09
C VAL A 90 -3.97 -1.11 -15.85
N ASP A 91 -2.86 -1.51 -16.44
CA ASP A 91 -2.75 -2.76 -17.19
C ASP A 91 -2.13 -3.90 -16.36
N SER A 92 -1.99 -5.06 -16.99
CA SER A 92 -1.42 -6.28 -16.39
C SER A 92 0.00 -6.13 -15.83
N ARG A 93 0.70 -5.04 -16.10
CA ARG A 93 2.04 -4.74 -15.58
C ARG A 93 2.04 -4.26 -14.14
N PHE A 94 0.85 -3.98 -13.59
CA PHE A 94 0.60 -3.90 -12.15
C PHE A 94 0.92 -5.24 -11.43
N ALA A 95 1.39 -6.21 -12.18
CA ALA A 95 1.47 -7.62 -11.82
C ALA A 95 2.68 -7.98 -10.93
N GLY A 96 3.44 -7.04 -10.41
CA GLY A 96 4.61 -7.34 -9.57
C GLY A 96 4.43 -7.05 -8.08
N THR A 97 3.48 -6.21 -7.70
CA THR A 97 3.25 -5.91 -6.30
C THR A 97 2.28 -6.92 -5.72
N GLU A 98 2.76 -7.87 -4.98
CA GLU A 98 1.92 -8.72 -4.10
C GLU A 98 1.34 -7.92 -2.92
N GLU A 99 1.59 -6.62 -2.90
CA GLU A 99 1.30 -5.72 -1.81
C GLU A 99 -0.12 -5.19 -1.86
N ALA A 100 -0.69 -5.02 -0.67
CA ALA A 100 -2.04 -4.54 -0.52
C ALA A 100 -2.18 -3.09 -0.98
N ILE A 101 -3.07 -2.84 -1.94
CA ILE A 101 -3.44 -1.50 -2.38
C ILE A 101 -4.55 -0.99 -1.47
N THR A 102 -4.36 0.20 -0.95
CA THR A 102 -5.33 0.84 -0.07
C THR A 102 -5.98 2.00 -0.81
N THR A 103 -7.28 2.07 -0.79
CA THR A 103 -8.05 3.20 -1.30
C THR A 103 -8.67 3.97 -0.14
N LEU A 104 -8.49 5.28 -0.13
CA LEU A 104 -9.07 6.21 0.84
C LEU A 104 -10.08 7.08 0.11
N PRO A 105 -11.38 6.96 0.37
CA PRO A 105 -12.35 7.86 -0.23
C PRO A 105 -12.58 9.11 0.65
N TYR A 106 -13.00 10.15 0.00
CA TYR A 106 -13.58 11.40 0.48
C TYR A 106 -12.67 12.62 0.66
N THR A 107 -13.36 13.74 0.76
CA THR A 107 -12.86 15.11 0.80
C THR A 107 -11.64 15.27 1.66
N VAL A 108 -10.67 16.05 1.18
CA VAL A 108 -9.46 16.41 1.93
C VAL A 108 -9.82 17.13 3.22
N GLN A 109 -10.90 17.89 3.21
CA GLN A 109 -11.42 18.61 4.36
C GLN A 109 -12.55 17.86 5.03
N GLN A 110 -12.58 17.90 6.35
CA GLN A 110 -13.65 17.32 7.14
C GLN A 110 -14.92 18.18 7.01
N GLY A 111 -15.97 17.60 6.47
CA GLY A 111 -17.24 18.28 6.23
C GLY A 111 -17.46 18.68 4.76
N ILE A 112 -18.69 18.88 4.41
CA ILE A 112 -19.11 19.33 3.08
C ILE A 112 -19.65 20.75 3.20
N PRO A 113 -19.08 21.73 2.47
CA PRO A 113 -19.54 23.11 2.50
C PRO A 113 -20.80 23.27 1.65
N TRP A 114 -21.93 22.79 2.14
CA TRP A 114 -23.21 22.72 1.43
C TRP A 114 -23.65 24.05 0.79
N GLU A 115 -23.29 25.17 1.43
CA GLU A 115 -23.70 26.50 0.98
C GLU A 115 -22.87 27.05 -0.20
N THR A 116 -21.63 26.55 -0.35
CA THR A 116 -20.68 27.04 -1.36
C THR A 116 -20.27 25.98 -2.36
N MET A 117 -20.87 24.81 -2.30
CA MET A 117 -20.55 23.69 -3.17
C MET A 117 -21.00 23.97 -4.61
N ASP A 118 -20.04 23.94 -5.51
CA ASP A 118 -20.25 24.10 -6.95
C ASP A 118 -19.78 22.85 -7.74
N MET A 119 -19.79 22.94 -9.06
CA MET A 119 -19.34 21.86 -9.93
C MET A 119 -17.85 21.59 -9.81
N ASP A 120 -17.04 22.62 -9.54
CA ASP A 120 -15.59 22.45 -9.38
C ASP A 120 -15.28 21.71 -8.08
N PHE A 121 -16.00 22.02 -7.01
CA PHE A 121 -15.94 21.24 -5.78
C PHE A 121 -16.31 19.77 -6.03
N MET A 122 -17.39 19.49 -6.77
CA MET A 122 -17.80 18.13 -7.12
C MET A 122 -16.75 17.41 -7.94
N ASN A 123 -16.15 18.08 -8.92
CA ASN A 123 -15.12 17.52 -9.80
C ASN A 123 -13.86 17.13 -9.01
N LEU A 124 -13.49 17.92 -8.01
CA LEU A 124 -12.36 17.62 -7.12
C LEU A 124 -12.68 16.56 -6.05
N ASN A 125 -13.93 16.14 -5.91
CA ASN A 125 -14.33 15.20 -4.85
C ASN A 125 -15.07 13.97 -5.40
N GLN A 126 -14.60 13.42 -6.53
CA GLN A 126 -15.20 12.25 -7.18
C GLN A 126 -14.51 10.92 -6.85
N SER A 127 -13.82 10.83 -5.73
CA SER A 127 -13.12 9.59 -5.30
C SER A 127 -14.00 8.35 -5.36
N ALA A 128 -15.27 8.47 -4.96
CA ALA A 128 -16.19 7.33 -4.96
C ALA A 128 -16.38 6.69 -6.34
N HIS A 129 -16.34 7.47 -7.42
CA HIS A 129 -16.40 6.95 -8.79
C HIS A 129 -15.08 6.32 -9.21
N GLY A 130 -13.97 7.04 -8.99
CA GLY A 130 -12.63 6.57 -9.31
C GLY A 130 -12.28 5.29 -8.57
N ASP A 131 -12.59 5.21 -7.30
CA ASP A 131 -12.33 4.06 -6.46
C ASP A 131 -13.12 2.81 -6.88
N ARG A 132 -14.36 2.98 -7.36
CA ARG A 132 -15.14 1.86 -7.91
C ARG A 132 -14.51 1.27 -9.16
N GLU A 133 -14.12 2.11 -10.12
CA GLU A 133 -13.44 1.65 -11.33
C GLU A 133 -12.12 0.98 -11.00
N PHE A 134 -11.29 1.61 -10.20
CA PHE A 134 -10.01 1.08 -9.79
C PHE A 134 -10.19 -0.24 -9.03
N GLY A 135 -11.11 -0.27 -8.07
CA GLY A 135 -11.44 -1.49 -7.33
C GLY A 135 -11.93 -2.62 -8.22
N HIS A 136 -12.74 -2.31 -9.27
CA HIS A 136 -13.18 -3.29 -10.25
C HIS A 136 -12.00 -3.88 -11.03
N ILE A 137 -11.11 -3.04 -11.57
CA ILE A 137 -9.93 -3.48 -12.32
C ILE A 137 -9.03 -4.36 -11.45
N VAL A 138 -8.69 -3.93 -10.24
CA VAL A 138 -7.84 -4.69 -9.32
C VAL A 138 -8.45 -6.05 -8.96
N THR A 139 -9.78 -6.11 -8.77
CA THR A 139 -10.49 -7.37 -8.56
C THR A 139 -10.42 -8.30 -9.77
N ARG A 140 -10.61 -7.76 -10.98
CA ARG A 140 -10.47 -8.55 -12.22
C ARG A 140 -9.07 -9.08 -12.43
N MET A 141 -8.06 -8.33 -12.00
CA MET A 141 -6.66 -8.75 -12.03
C MET A 141 -6.31 -9.76 -10.92
N ARG A 142 -7.26 -10.09 -10.05
CA ARG A 142 -7.08 -10.99 -8.90
C ARG A 142 -5.93 -10.55 -7.97
N LYS A 143 -5.76 -9.24 -7.81
CA LYS A 143 -4.77 -8.69 -6.88
C LYS A 143 -5.36 -8.51 -5.49
N ASN A 144 -4.59 -8.91 -4.50
CA ASN A 144 -4.94 -8.65 -3.11
C ASN A 144 -4.84 -7.14 -2.82
N ARG A 145 -5.80 -6.63 -2.07
CA ARG A 145 -5.79 -5.25 -1.60
C ARG A 145 -6.52 -5.11 -0.28
N LYS A 146 -6.13 -4.12 0.49
CA LYS A 146 -6.89 -3.63 1.62
C LYS A 146 -7.67 -2.40 1.18
N VAL A 147 -8.99 -2.41 1.40
CA VAL A 147 -9.83 -1.22 1.20
C VAL A 147 -10.03 -0.56 2.57
N VAL A 148 -9.72 0.73 2.65
CA VAL A 148 -9.96 1.56 3.83
C VAL A 148 -10.91 2.68 3.42
N VAL A 149 -12.02 2.79 4.14
CA VAL A 149 -13.05 3.80 3.92
C VAL A 149 -13.12 4.73 5.14
N GLY A 150 -13.07 6.04 4.90
CA GLY A 150 -13.13 7.06 5.93
C GLY A 150 -12.26 8.26 5.59
N HIS A 151 -12.45 9.35 6.32
CA HIS A 151 -11.61 10.52 6.19
C HIS A 151 -10.19 10.20 6.68
N TRP A 152 -9.16 10.79 6.06
CA TRP A 152 -7.76 10.51 6.42
C TRP A 152 -7.40 10.91 7.87
N GLN A 153 -8.14 11.86 8.46
CA GLN A 153 -7.99 12.26 9.86
C GLN A 153 -8.75 11.32 10.83
N ASP A 154 -9.63 10.47 10.34
CA ASP A 154 -10.37 9.55 11.19
C ASP A 154 -9.43 8.52 11.82
N GLU A 155 -9.53 8.39 13.13
CA GLU A 155 -8.74 7.42 13.88
C GLU A 155 -8.94 5.99 13.38
N LYS A 156 -10.16 5.63 13.03
CA LYS A 156 -10.49 4.31 12.49
C LYS A 156 -9.78 4.04 11.17
N ALA A 157 -9.75 5.02 10.26
CA ALA A 157 -9.05 4.91 8.98
C ALA A 157 -7.54 4.77 9.19
N GLN A 158 -6.95 5.65 10.02
CA GLN A 158 -5.53 5.60 10.34
C GLN A 158 -5.11 4.28 10.99
N ASN A 159 -5.92 3.74 11.92
CA ASN A 159 -5.66 2.45 12.56
C ASN A 159 -5.71 1.28 11.57
N GLN A 160 -6.62 1.33 10.58
CA GLN A 160 -6.68 0.31 9.52
C GLN A 160 -5.47 0.37 8.60
N ILE A 161 -5.01 1.58 8.23
CA ILE A 161 -3.78 1.78 7.46
C ILE A 161 -2.58 1.26 8.25
N ALA A 162 -2.47 1.64 9.53
CA ALA A 162 -1.38 1.20 10.38
C ALA A 162 -1.34 -0.33 10.58
N ALA A 163 -2.49 -0.97 10.67
CA ALA A 163 -2.58 -2.44 10.72
C ALA A 163 -2.09 -3.08 9.43
N TRP A 164 -2.50 -2.55 8.27
CA TRP A 164 -2.04 -3.03 6.97
C TRP A 164 -0.52 -2.80 6.80
N MET A 165 0.01 -1.65 7.20
CA MET A 165 1.45 -1.38 7.13
C MET A 165 2.28 -2.37 7.94
N ARG A 166 1.79 -2.79 9.11
CA ARG A 166 2.46 -3.83 9.90
C ARG A 166 2.49 -5.18 9.19
N VAL A 167 1.42 -5.52 8.48
CA VAL A 167 1.38 -6.75 7.65
C VAL A 167 2.36 -6.65 6.49
N ALA A 168 2.38 -5.50 5.79
CA ALA A 168 3.32 -5.27 4.70
C ALA A 168 4.78 -5.35 5.15
N ALA A 169 5.11 -4.74 6.31
CA ALA A 169 6.44 -4.81 6.90
C ALA A 169 6.81 -6.25 7.29
N ALA A 170 5.90 -6.99 7.90
CA ALA A 170 6.12 -8.40 8.26
C ALA A 170 6.31 -9.28 7.02
N TRP A 171 5.59 -9.02 5.95
CA TRP A 171 5.77 -9.72 4.67
C TRP A 171 7.14 -9.42 4.06
N ALA A 172 7.54 -8.15 4.00
CA ALA A 172 8.85 -7.76 3.47
C ALA A 172 10.00 -8.39 4.27
N ASP A 173 9.93 -8.33 5.61
CA ASP A 173 10.93 -8.93 6.50
C ASP A 173 11.01 -10.47 6.34
N ALA A 174 9.86 -11.12 6.13
CA ALA A 174 9.81 -12.57 5.96
C ALA A 174 10.49 -13.08 4.67
N GLN A 175 10.70 -12.20 3.66
CA GLN A 175 11.34 -12.62 2.41
C GLN A 175 12.82 -12.98 2.62
N ASP A 176 13.49 -12.32 3.57
CA ASP A 176 14.90 -12.51 3.88
C ASP A 176 15.13 -13.22 5.24
N MET A 177 14.04 -13.72 5.86
CA MET A 177 14.11 -14.35 7.17
C MET A 177 14.97 -15.60 7.17
N LEU A 178 15.94 -15.66 8.08
CA LEU A 178 16.74 -16.83 8.36
C LEU A 178 16.31 -17.48 9.69
N ILE A 179 15.85 -18.71 9.65
CA ILE A 179 15.56 -19.51 10.84
C ILE A 179 16.71 -20.47 11.10
N ILE A 180 17.36 -20.32 12.26
CA ILE A 180 18.44 -21.18 12.71
C ILE A 180 17.88 -22.16 13.74
N ARG A 181 18.15 -23.45 13.54
CA ARG A 181 17.82 -24.49 14.48
C ARG A 181 19.09 -25.06 15.10
N PHE A 182 19.15 -25.10 16.42
CA PHE A 182 20.21 -25.77 17.15
C PHE A 182 19.80 -27.21 17.46
N GLY A 183 20.68 -28.17 17.12
CA GLY A 183 20.41 -29.60 17.26
C GLY A 183 19.60 -30.19 16.10
N ASP A 184 19.35 -31.48 16.17
CA ASP A 184 18.63 -32.24 15.16
C ASP A 184 17.25 -32.71 15.67
N GLN A 185 16.57 -33.54 14.90
CA GLN A 185 15.30 -34.16 15.28
C GLN A 185 15.48 -35.11 16.47
N MET A 186 14.42 -35.25 17.26
CA MET A 186 14.41 -36.23 18.34
C MET A 186 14.39 -37.66 17.75
N ASN A 187 15.40 -38.47 18.07
CA ASN A 187 15.64 -39.78 17.45
C ASN A 187 14.49 -40.80 17.60
N ASN A 188 13.69 -40.69 18.64
CA ASN A 188 12.64 -41.64 18.97
C ASN A 188 11.23 -41.12 18.83
N VAL A 189 11.05 -39.98 18.13
CA VAL A 189 9.74 -39.35 17.90
C VAL A 189 9.41 -39.39 16.40
N ALA A 190 8.28 -39.96 16.05
CA ALA A 190 7.92 -40.23 14.67
C ALA A 190 7.65 -38.96 13.84
N VAL A 191 7.25 -37.83 14.45
CA VAL A 191 6.92 -36.60 13.77
C VAL A 191 7.53 -35.42 14.52
N THR A 192 8.78 -35.09 14.19
CA THR A 192 9.53 -33.99 14.83
C THR A 192 9.90 -32.89 13.87
N ASP A 193 9.69 -33.10 12.57
CA ASP A 193 10.01 -32.09 11.55
C ASP A 193 8.75 -31.68 10.78
N GLY A 194 8.65 -30.41 10.49
CA GLY A 194 7.58 -29.85 9.66
C GLY A 194 7.99 -29.81 8.19
N ASP A 195 7.01 -29.58 7.31
CA ASP A 195 7.26 -29.38 5.89
C ASP A 195 7.98 -28.04 5.65
N LYS A 196 9.29 -28.12 5.46
CA LYS A 196 10.15 -26.96 5.20
C LYS A 196 9.87 -26.35 3.82
N GLY A 197 9.44 -27.15 2.86
CA GLY A 197 9.07 -26.68 1.52
C GLY A 197 7.78 -25.86 1.56
N GLN A 198 6.75 -26.34 2.25
CA GLN A 198 5.48 -25.64 2.39
C GLN A 198 5.65 -24.31 3.14
N ARG A 199 6.47 -24.26 4.17
CA ARG A 199 6.74 -22.99 4.89
C ARG A 199 7.37 -21.94 3.99
N ARG A 200 8.32 -22.34 3.16
CA ARG A 200 8.97 -21.44 2.20
C ARG A 200 7.96 -20.86 1.19
N THR A 201 7.01 -21.66 0.72
CA THR A 201 6.00 -21.22 -0.25
C THR A 201 4.86 -20.43 0.37
N SER A 202 4.56 -20.65 1.67
CA SER A 202 3.41 -20.03 2.35
C SER A 202 3.72 -18.71 3.06
N ILE A 203 4.96 -18.52 3.52
CA ILE A 203 5.34 -17.38 4.37
C ILE A 203 6.41 -16.51 3.70
N GLY A 204 7.07 -17.00 2.65
CA GLY A 204 8.15 -16.29 1.94
C GLY A 204 9.46 -17.06 1.92
N ALA A 205 10.55 -16.42 1.54
CA ALA A 205 11.85 -17.05 1.30
C ALA A 205 12.62 -17.38 2.60
N ILE A 206 11.98 -18.07 3.54
CA ILE A 206 12.62 -18.49 4.79
C ILE A 206 13.75 -19.48 4.50
N MET A 207 14.97 -19.09 4.83
CA MET A 207 16.12 -20.01 4.83
C MET A 207 16.17 -20.77 6.14
N TRP A 208 16.39 -22.10 6.05
CA TRP A 208 16.61 -22.96 7.20
C TRP A 208 18.05 -23.40 7.24
N THR A 209 18.68 -23.27 8.38
CA THR A 209 19.96 -23.91 8.65
C THR A 209 19.90 -24.68 9.97
N THR A 210 20.59 -25.80 10.04
CA THR A 210 20.70 -26.60 11.24
C THR A 210 22.16 -26.56 11.70
N ILE A 211 22.37 -26.16 12.93
CA ILE A 211 23.68 -26.27 13.59
C ILE A 211 23.68 -27.59 14.34
N PRO A 212 24.52 -28.57 13.93
CA PRO A 212 24.60 -29.85 14.63
C PRO A 212 24.96 -29.61 16.09
N SER A 213 24.34 -30.37 17.01
CA SER A 213 24.84 -30.45 18.37
C SER A 213 26.18 -31.17 18.34
N MET A 214 27.24 -30.51 18.76
CA MET A 214 28.47 -31.22 19.08
C MET A 214 28.17 -32.10 20.31
N MET A 215 28.14 -33.40 20.12
CA MET A 215 28.20 -34.35 21.23
C MET A 215 29.64 -34.45 21.76
#